data_3317f0c41195b8f5c0b7732bbbeef53f
#
_entry.id   3317f0c41195b8f5c0b7732bbbeef53f
#
_cell.length_a   1.000
_cell.length_b   1.000
_cell.length_c   1.000
_cell.angle_alpha   90.00
_cell.angle_beta   90.00
_cell.angle_gamma   90.00
#
_symmetry.space_group_name_H-M   'P 1'
#
loop_
_entity.id
_entity.type
_entity.pdbx_description
1 polymer ?
#
loop_
_entity_poly.entity_id
_entity_poly.type
_entity_poly.pdbx_seq_one_letter_code
_entity_poly.pdbx_strand_id
1 'polypeptide(L)'
;VKGEINEFKIVSGALVILAVATASLVAIPYLILRDVTAPAALKPYTAQQLRGRAVYVKNGCIYCHSQQPRDPSQAPDGTRGWGRPSVAADYAYDSPHLLGTMRTGPDLFNIAVRQPSQDWHLGHLYQPRAYTKGSIMPAFPFLYTKHLGPPAPGEKAINLPPDYAIPGVSVIATPEAQDLVAYLLSLDHTYPVLSAEEPVHD
;
A
#
# COMPACT_ATOMS: atom_id res chain seq x y z
N VAL A 1 -14.76 -53.97 2.57
CA VAL A 1 -13.65 -53.81 1.59
C VAL A 1 -12.54 -53.05 2.29
N LYS A 2 -11.55 -53.72 2.88
CA LYS A 2 -10.32 -53.10 3.34
C LYS A 2 -9.45 -52.84 2.11
N GLY A 3 -9.55 -51.62 1.54
CA GLY A 3 -8.58 -51.17 0.56
C GLY A 3 -7.27 -50.93 1.29
N GLU A 4 -6.26 -51.77 1.06
CA GLU A 4 -4.90 -51.47 1.54
C GLU A 4 -4.45 -50.15 0.96
N ILE A 5 -4.11 -49.21 1.85
CA ILE A 5 -3.55 -47.92 1.47
C ILE A 5 -2.16 -48.18 0.88
N ASN A 6 -2.02 -48.03 -0.42
CA ASN A 6 -0.72 -48.15 -1.06
C ASN A 6 0.07 -46.86 -0.93
N GLU A 7 1.02 -46.85 0.00
CA GLU A 7 1.85 -45.68 0.33
C GLU A 7 2.55 -45.10 -0.92
N PHE A 8 3.01 -45.93 -1.82
CA PHE A 8 3.62 -45.46 -3.07
C PHE A 8 2.65 -44.64 -3.92
N LYS A 9 1.38 -45.08 -4.04
CA LYS A 9 0.36 -44.32 -4.79
C LYS A 9 0.04 -42.99 -4.13
N ILE A 10 0.01 -42.92 -2.76
CA ILE A 10 -0.22 -41.68 -2.02
C ILE A 10 0.94 -40.73 -2.27
N VAL A 11 2.18 -41.18 -2.07
CA VAL A 11 3.37 -40.35 -2.26
C VAL A 11 3.46 -39.85 -3.69
N SER A 12 3.30 -40.77 -4.68
CA SER A 12 3.34 -40.40 -6.11
C SER A 12 2.22 -39.39 -6.45
N GLY A 13 1.02 -39.64 -5.99
CA GLY A 13 -0.10 -38.70 -6.19
C GLY A 13 0.16 -37.32 -5.57
N ALA A 14 0.69 -37.27 -4.36
CA ALA A 14 1.06 -36.01 -3.71
C ALA A 14 2.15 -35.25 -4.48
N LEU A 15 3.18 -35.96 -4.98
CA LEU A 15 4.23 -35.36 -5.79
C LEU A 15 3.70 -34.81 -7.12
N VAL A 16 2.80 -35.53 -7.78
CA VAL A 16 2.17 -35.06 -9.02
C VAL A 16 1.35 -33.79 -8.75
N ILE A 17 0.51 -33.79 -7.70
CA ILE A 17 -0.28 -32.59 -7.34
C ILE A 17 0.64 -31.41 -7.04
N LEU A 18 1.69 -31.63 -6.25
CA LEU A 18 2.66 -30.59 -5.92
C LEU A 18 3.37 -30.05 -7.17
N ALA A 19 3.79 -30.93 -8.07
CA ALA A 19 4.44 -30.53 -9.32
C ALA A 19 3.49 -29.69 -10.19
N VAL A 20 2.24 -30.14 -10.36
CA VAL A 20 1.22 -29.40 -11.13
C VAL A 20 0.92 -28.05 -10.48
N ALA A 21 0.73 -28.01 -9.16
CA ALA A 21 0.49 -26.77 -8.44
C ALA A 21 1.68 -25.80 -8.58
N THR A 22 2.90 -26.30 -8.42
CA THR A 22 4.12 -25.47 -8.58
C THR A 22 4.25 -24.95 -10.03
N ALA A 23 4.01 -25.80 -11.00
CA ALA A 23 4.06 -25.38 -12.41
C ALA A 23 3.01 -24.29 -12.70
N SER A 24 1.75 -24.50 -12.30
CA SER A 24 0.64 -23.61 -12.64
C SER A 24 0.64 -22.31 -11.81
N LEU A 25 1.00 -22.36 -10.53
CA LEU A 25 0.89 -21.20 -9.63
C LEU A 25 2.21 -20.45 -9.42
N VAL A 26 3.34 -21.02 -9.77
CA VAL A 26 4.65 -20.39 -9.59
C VAL A 26 5.40 -20.27 -10.90
N ALA A 27 5.69 -21.41 -11.57
CA ALA A 27 6.58 -21.41 -12.75
C ALA A 27 5.96 -20.65 -13.95
N ILE A 28 4.71 -20.92 -14.29
CA ILE A 28 4.03 -20.25 -15.42
C ILE A 28 3.88 -18.75 -15.16
N PRO A 29 3.33 -18.27 -14.01
CA PRO A 29 3.28 -16.84 -13.73
C PRO A 29 4.65 -16.17 -13.71
N TYR A 30 5.68 -16.83 -13.15
CA TYR A 30 7.04 -16.32 -13.20
C TYR A 30 7.55 -16.13 -14.63
N LEU A 31 7.35 -17.12 -15.51
CA LEU A 31 7.79 -17.03 -16.92
C LEU A 31 7.06 -15.92 -17.68
N ILE A 32 5.78 -15.67 -17.36
CA ILE A 32 4.98 -14.61 -17.98
C ILE A 32 5.43 -13.23 -17.50
N LEU A 33 5.76 -13.10 -16.20
CA LEU A 33 6.00 -11.80 -15.58
C LEU A 33 7.49 -11.40 -15.53
N ARG A 34 8.43 -12.31 -15.76
CA ARG A 34 9.89 -12.07 -15.61
C ARG A 34 10.43 -10.94 -16.50
N ASP A 35 9.78 -10.72 -17.65
CA ASP A 35 10.21 -9.72 -18.62
C ASP A 35 9.43 -8.38 -18.48
N VAL A 36 8.56 -8.27 -17.46
CA VAL A 36 7.84 -7.04 -17.16
C VAL A 36 8.81 -6.00 -16.60
N THR A 37 8.93 -4.88 -17.29
CA THR A 37 9.80 -3.77 -16.92
C THR A 37 9.01 -2.64 -16.27
N ALA A 38 9.67 -1.89 -15.38
CA ALA A 38 9.08 -0.70 -14.79
C ALA A 38 8.77 0.36 -15.85
N PRO A 39 7.59 1.01 -15.81
CA PRO A 39 7.31 2.18 -16.63
C PRO A 39 8.36 3.27 -16.38
N ALA A 40 8.74 4.02 -17.41
CA ALA A 40 9.78 5.06 -17.31
C ALA A 40 9.46 6.15 -16.27
N ALA A 41 8.18 6.39 -16.02
CA ALA A 41 7.71 7.36 -15.02
C ALA A 41 7.79 6.81 -13.59
N LEU A 42 7.70 5.49 -13.39
CA LEU A 42 7.82 4.89 -12.07
C LEU A 42 9.27 5.00 -11.59
N LYS A 43 9.47 5.54 -10.41
CA LYS A 43 10.81 5.71 -9.81
C LYS A 43 11.03 4.71 -8.67
N PRO A 44 12.25 4.20 -8.52
CA PRO A 44 12.62 3.43 -7.34
C PRO A 44 12.40 4.25 -6.07
N TYR A 45 12.00 3.59 -4.99
CA TYR A 45 11.84 4.24 -3.70
C TYR A 45 13.17 4.79 -3.18
N THR A 46 13.12 5.99 -2.62
CA THR A 46 14.24 6.54 -1.85
C THR A 46 14.43 5.78 -0.54
N ALA A 47 15.59 5.95 0.11
CA ALA A 47 15.84 5.33 1.42
C ALA A 47 14.79 5.74 2.46
N GLN A 48 14.31 6.99 2.43
CA GLN A 48 13.26 7.48 3.31
C GLN A 48 11.92 6.77 3.03
N GLN A 49 11.53 6.67 1.77
CA GLN A 49 10.30 5.98 1.37
C GLN A 49 10.31 4.49 1.72
N LEU A 50 11.48 3.83 1.61
CA LEU A 50 11.63 2.43 2.03
C LEU A 50 11.47 2.27 3.55
N ARG A 51 12.00 3.19 4.36
CA ARG A 51 11.73 3.19 5.81
C ARG A 51 10.25 3.42 6.09
N GLY A 52 9.63 4.36 5.40
CA GLY A 52 8.19 4.62 5.50
C GLY A 52 7.33 3.41 5.11
N ARG A 53 7.73 2.70 4.05
CA ARG A 53 7.12 1.44 3.64
C ARG A 53 7.23 0.37 4.73
N ALA A 54 8.36 0.28 5.41
CA ALA A 54 8.54 -0.62 6.54
C ALA A 54 7.60 -0.25 7.72
N VAL A 55 7.43 1.05 8.00
CA VAL A 55 6.46 1.54 9.01
C VAL A 55 5.02 1.18 8.61
N TYR A 56 4.66 1.30 7.33
CA TYR A 56 3.36 0.91 6.77
C TYR A 56 3.06 -0.58 7.03
N VAL A 57 4.02 -1.45 6.74
CA VAL A 57 3.89 -2.90 6.97
C VAL A 57 3.82 -3.21 8.46
N LYS A 58 4.72 -2.64 9.27
CA LYS A 58 4.81 -2.84 10.73
C LYS A 58 3.50 -2.51 11.44
N ASN A 59 2.81 -1.46 10.97
CA ASN A 59 1.56 -0.99 11.57
C ASN A 59 0.30 -1.63 10.95
N GLY A 60 0.44 -2.57 10.04
CA GLY A 60 -0.67 -3.34 9.49
C GLY A 60 -1.63 -2.54 8.61
N CYS A 61 -1.19 -1.44 8.00
CA CYS A 61 -2.03 -0.58 7.16
C CYS A 61 -2.66 -1.36 6.00
N ILE A 62 -1.93 -2.35 5.47
CA ILE A 62 -2.38 -3.25 4.40
C ILE A 62 -3.64 -4.07 4.76
N TYR A 63 -3.93 -4.26 6.04
CA TYR A 63 -5.12 -5.00 6.47
C TYR A 63 -6.42 -4.22 6.31
N CYS A 64 -6.34 -2.90 6.15
CA CYS A 64 -7.51 -2.05 5.93
C CYS A 64 -7.47 -1.33 4.59
N HIS A 65 -6.29 -1.17 3.98
CA HIS A 65 -6.08 -0.45 2.72
C HIS A 65 -5.47 -1.36 1.66
N SER A 66 -6.05 -1.36 0.45
CA SER A 66 -5.42 -1.93 -0.74
C SER A 66 -4.55 -0.89 -1.45
N GLN A 67 -3.67 -1.36 -2.31
CA GLN A 67 -2.92 -0.57 -3.29
C GLN A 67 -3.05 -1.24 -4.66
N GLN A 68 -4.30 -1.54 -5.05
CA GLN A 68 -4.61 -2.29 -6.26
C GLN A 68 -6.00 -1.88 -6.77
N PRO A 69 -6.13 -0.75 -7.47
CA PRO A 69 -7.36 -0.44 -8.16
C PRO A 69 -7.71 -1.53 -9.18
N ARG A 70 -8.98 -1.90 -9.22
CA ARG A 70 -9.49 -3.00 -10.02
C ARG A 70 -10.13 -2.49 -11.31
N ASP A 71 -10.22 -3.40 -12.28
CA ASP A 71 -10.97 -3.16 -13.49
C ASP A 71 -12.43 -2.79 -13.21
N PRO A 72 -13.06 -1.90 -14.00
CA PRO A 72 -14.47 -1.51 -13.84
C PRO A 72 -15.46 -2.68 -13.84
N SER A 73 -15.12 -3.80 -14.48
CA SER A 73 -15.95 -5.01 -14.45
C SER A 73 -15.95 -5.71 -13.07
N GLN A 74 -14.97 -5.42 -12.23
CA GLN A 74 -14.80 -6.04 -10.92
C GLN A 74 -15.17 -5.09 -9.76
N ALA A 75 -14.88 -3.79 -9.89
CA ALA A 75 -15.17 -2.81 -8.85
C ALA A 75 -15.21 -1.38 -9.42
N PRO A 76 -15.97 -0.47 -8.80
CA PRO A 76 -16.11 0.92 -9.24
C PRO A 76 -14.92 1.80 -8.76
N ASP A 77 -13.69 1.30 -8.83
CA ASP A 77 -12.54 1.98 -8.25
C ASP A 77 -12.17 3.26 -8.98
N GLY A 78 -12.27 3.25 -10.32
CA GLY A 78 -12.06 4.45 -11.14
C GLY A 78 -13.06 5.56 -10.80
N THR A 79 -14.35 5.23 -10.63
CA THR A 79 -15.40 6.21 -10.27
C THR A 79 -15.26 6.74 -8.84
N ARG A 80 -14.55 5.99 -7.96
CA ARG A 80 -14.17 6.44 -6.62
C ARG A 80 -12.94 7.36 -6.62
N GLY A 81 -12.34 7.61 -7.78
CA GLY A 81 -11.13 8.40 -7.92
C GLY A 81 -9.86 7.69 -7.43
N TRP A 82 -9.88 6.34 -7.35
CA TRP A 82 -8.70 5.59 -6.90
C TRP A 82 -7.68 5.36 -8.01
N GLY A 83 -8.05 5.63 -9.25
CA GLY A 83 -7.19 5.60 -10.42
C GLY A 83 -7.59 4.53 -11.43
N ARG A 84 -6.76 4.35 -12.44
CA ARG A 84 -6.87 3.28 -13.42
C ARG A 84 -6.62 1.91 -12.78
N PRO A 85 -7.07 0.81 -13.40
CA PRO A 85 -6.65 -0.53 -12.99
C PRO A 85 -5.13 -0.63 -12.91
N SER A 86 -4.64 -1.29 -11.87
CA SER A 86 -3.21 -1.54 -11.71
C SER A 86 -2.76 -2.67 -12.61
N VAL A 87 -1.50 -2.61 -13.06
CA VAL A 87 -0.85 -3.65 -13.86
C VAL A 87 0.42 -4.14 -13.17
N ALA A 88 0.93 -5.30 -13.56
CA ALA A 88 2.12 -5.89 -12.94
C ALA A 88 3.33 -4.94 -12.92
N ALA A 89 3.51 -4.14 -13.96
CA ALA A 89 4.60 -3.19 -14.08
C ALA A 89 4.60 -2.07 -13.03
N ASP A 90 3.44 -1.74 -12.46
CA ASP A 90 3.32 -0.72 -11.40
C ASP A 90 4.05 -1.14 -10.12
N TYR A 91 4.28 -2.42 -9.92
CA TYR A 91 4.88 -2.99 -8.71
C TYR A 91 6.33 -3.44 -8.92
N ALA A 92 6.98 -3.00 -10.00
CA ALA A 92 8.33 -3.45 -10.35
C ALA A 92 9.38 -3.19 -9.26
N TYR A 93 9.17 -2.20 -8.39
CA TYR A 93 10.06 -1.88 -7.27
C TYR A 93 9.51 -2.34 -5.91
N ASP A 94 8.41 -3.10 -5.89
CA ASP A 94 7.83 -3.60 -4.65
C ASP A 94 8.31 -5.02 -4.33
N SER A 95 8.85 -5.21 -3.14
CA SER A 95 9.21 -6.53 -2.61
C SER A 95 8.98 -6.58 -1.09
N PRO A 96 8.01 -7.39 -0.63
CA PRO A 96 6.90 -8.01 -1.36
C PRO A 96 5.88 -6.98 -1.85
N HIS A 97 5.03 -7.35 -2.80
CA HIS A 97 3.94 -6.49 -3.27
C HIS A 97 2.90 -6.26 -2.16
N LEU A 98 2.51 -5.00 -1.94
CA LEU A 98 1.55 -4.63 -0.88
C LEU A 98 0.14 -4.39 -1.44
N LEU A 99 -0.35 -5.32 -2.25
CA LEU A 99 -1.63 -5.18 -2.96
C LEU A 99 -2.80 -4.95 -2.02
N GLY A 100 -2.88 -5.72 -0.94
CA GLY A 100 -4.00 -5.71 0.00
C GLY A 100 -5.28 -6.28 -0.61
N THR A 101 -6.12 -6.88 0.22
CA THR A 101 -7.40 -7.45 -0.19
C THR A 101 -8.59 -6.79 0.48
N MET A 102 -8.34 -6.16 1.62
CA MET A 102 -9.38 -5.47 2.40
C MET A 102 -9.46 -4.00 2.02
N ARG A 103 -10.68 -3.47 2.04
CA ARG A 103 -11.00 -2.08 1.72
C ARG A 103 -11.91 -1.48 2.79
N THR A 104 -11.58 -1.74 4.05
CA THR A 104 -12.19 -1.06 5.21
C THR A 104 -11.91 0.44 5.14
N GLY A 105 -10.70 0.80 4.70
CA GLY A 105 -10.34 2.12 4.21
C GLY A 105 -10.25 2.18 2.68
N PRO A 106 -10.09 3.37 2.09
CA PRO A 106 -9.92 3.53 0.64
C PRO A 106 -8.62 2.89 0.13
N ASP A 107 -8.60 2.57 -1.17
CA ASP A 107 -7.37 2.19 -1.85
C ASP A 107 -6.35 3.33 -1.84
N LEU A 108 -5.07 3.03 -1.65
CA LEU A 108 -3.99 4.01 -1.51
C LEU A 108 -3.06 4.10 -2.73
N PHE A 109 -3.34 3.38 -3.82
CA PHE A 109 -2.50 3.34 -5.02
C PHE A 109 -2.16 4.73 -5.59
N ASN A 110 -3.09 5.68 -5.51
CA ASN A 110 -2.91 7.07 -5.93
C ASN A 110 -3.20 8.06 -4.80
N ILE A 111 -2.81 7.73 -3.57
CA ILE A 111 -3.11 8.60 -2.43
C ILE A 111 -2.33 9.92 -2.50
N ALA A 112 -1.13 9.92 -3.07
CA ALA A 112 -0.33 11.14 -3.25
C ALA A 112 -1.06 12.21 -4.08
N VAL A 113 -1.81 11.79 -5.09
CA VAL A 113 -2.57 12.71 -5.95
C VAL A 113 -3.87 13.16 -5.29
N ARG A 114 -4.56 12.25 -4.61
CA ARG A 114 -5.84 12.55 -3.93
C ARG A 114 -5.64 13.41 -2.69
N GLN A 115 -4.53 13.24 -2.00
CA GLN A 115 -4.17 13.95 -0.77
C GLN A 115 -2.68 14.32 -0.81
N PRO A 116 -2.31 15.39 -1.53
CA PRO A 116 -0.90 15.77 -1.70
C PRO A 116 -0.30 16.47 -0.47
N SER A 117 -1.10 16.81 0.52
CA SER A 117 -0.65 17.57 1.70
C SER A 117 0.03 16.66 2.73
N GLN A 118 1.30 16.89 2.98
CA GLN A 118 2.05 16.26 4.07
C GLN A 118 1.39 16.52 5.44
N ASP A 119 0.95 17.74 5.68
CA ASP A 119 0.33 18.13 6.96
C ASP A 119 -1.00 17.42 7.17
N TRP A 120 -1.77 17.24 6.10
CA TRP A 120 -2.99 16.44 6.15
C TRP A 120 -2.70 15.00 6.57
N HIS A 121 -1.71 14.36 5.95
CA HIS A 121 -1.34 12.98 6.29
C HIS A 121 -0.88 12.86 7.74
N LEU A 122 0.02 13.75 8.18
CA LEU A 122 0.50 13.74 9.55
C LEU A 122 -0.64 13.92 10.55
N GLY A 123 -1.53 14.87 10.29
CA GLY A 123 -2.68 15.10 11.16
C GLY A 123 -3.69 13.94 11.13
N HIS A 124 -3.97 13.40 9.93
CA HIS A 124 -4.91 12.29 9.77
C HIS A 124 -4.40 11.00 10.46
N LEU A 125 -3.11 10.69 10.39
CA LEU A 125 -2.53 9.55 11.10
C LEU A 125 -2.62 9.72 12.62
N TYR A 126 -2.42 10.94 13.14
CA TYR A 126 -2.54 11.21 14.56
C TYR A 126 -3.98 11.15 15.06
N GLN A 127 -4.91 11.79 14.33
CA GLN A 127 -6.33 11.85 14.68
C GLN A 127 -7.22 11.82 13.42
N PRO A 128 -7.56 10.62 12.92
CA PRO A 128 -8.30 10.48 11.67
C PRO A 128 -9.63 11.25 11.63
N ARG A 129 -10.35 11.27 12.75
CA ARG A 129 -11.67 11.93 12.85
C ARG A 129 -11.63 13.44 12.76
N ALA A 130 -10.46 14.04 13.04
CA ALA A 130 -10.23 15.47 12.88
C ALA A 130 -10.21 15.90 11.40
N TYR A 131 -9.87 14.99 10.51
CA TYR A 131 -9.71 15.25 9.07
C TYR A 131 -10.80 14.60 8.22
N THR A 132 -11.35 13.49 8.70
CA THR A 132 -12.41 12.74 7.99
C THR A 132 -13.50 12.40 8.99
N LYS A 133 -14.61 13.16 8.96
CA LYS A 133 -15.74 12.94 9.84
C LYS A 133 -16.27 11.52 9.73
N GLY A 134 -16.47 10.85 10.86
CA GLY A 134 -16.96 9.47 10.91
C GLY A 134 -15.94 8.41 10.54
N SER A 135 -14.66 8.77 10.41
CA SER A 135 -13.60 7.79 10.14
C SER A 135 -13.55 6.69 11.20
N ILE A 136 -13.47 5.44 10.75
CA ILE A 136 -13.26 4.27 11.59
C ILE A 136 -11.78 3.88 11.69
N MET A 137 -10.90 4.59 10.95
CA MET A 137 -9.47 4.37 11.05
C MET A 137 -8.98 4.59 12.50
N PRO A 138 -8.17 3.69 13.05
CA PRO A 138 -7.54 3.91 14.35
C PRO A 138 -6.56 5.08 14.28
N ALA A 139 -6.40 5.78 15.41
CA ALA A 139 -5.34 6.78 15.56
C ALA A 139 -4.00 6.09 15.85
N PHE A 140 -2.90 6.69 15.41
CA PHE A 140 -1.54 6.21 15.62
C PHE A 140 -0.72 7.20 16.48
N PRO A 141 -1.15 7.52 17.72
CA PRO A 141 -0.52 8.54 18.55
C PRO A 141 0.91 8.19 18.96
N PHE A 142 1.29 6.92 18.92
CA PHE A 142 2.65 6.45 19.22
C PHE A 142 3.69 6.82 18.15
N LEU A 143 3.26 7.30 16.98
CA LEU A 143 4.12 7.91 15.96
C LEU A 143 4.41 9.39 16.24
N TYR A 144 4.03 9.88 17.42
CA TYR A 144 4.16 11.29 17.79
C TYR A 144 4.64 11.44 19.22
N THR A 145 5.29 12.56 19.50
CA THR A 145 5.59 13.03 20.86
C THR A 145 4.79 14.27 21.17
N LYS A 146 4.59 14.55 22.47
CA LYS A 146 3.90 15.74 22.95
C LYS A 146 4.76 16.44 23.97
N HIS A 147 4.79 17.76 23.91
CA HIS A 147 5.39 18.57 24.96
C HIS A 147 4.65 19.91 25.12
N LEU A 148 4.81 20.52 26.28
CA LEU A 148 4.28 21.85 26.56
C LEU A 148 5.11 22.92 25.85
N GLY A 149 4.42 23.92 25.32
CA GLY A 149 5.06 25.04 24.63
C GLY A 149 5.21 24.85 23.12
N PRO A 150 5.88 25.77 22.43
CA PRO A 150 6.09 25.75 21.00
C PRO A 150 7.07 24.63 20.60
N PRO A 151 7.01 24.16 19.34
CA PRO A 151 7.97 23.16 18.84
C PRO A 151 9.38 23.72 18.85
N ALA A 152 10.37 22.86 19.10
CA ALA A 152 11.78 23.22 19.00
C ALA A 152 12.20 23.44 17.54
N PRO A 153 13.30 24.16 17.27
CA PRO A 153 13.83 24.32 15.93
C PRO A 153 14.08 22.95 15.26
N GLY A 154 13.52 22.77 14.06
CA GLY A 154 13.64 21.53 13.28
C GLY A 154 12.60 20.45 13.61
N GLU A 155 11.79 20.61 14.63
CA GLU A 155 10.68 19.71 14.91
C GLU A 155 9.50 19.93 13.96
N LYS A 156 8.92 18.84 13.45
CA LYS A 156 7.72 18.88 12.62
C LYS A 156 6.47 18.76 13.51
N ALA A 157 5.96 19.91 13.97
CA ALA A 157 4.68 19.96 14.64
C ALA A 157 3.54 19.74 13.66
N ILE A 158 2.46 19.07 14.11
CA ILE A 158 1.23 18.92 13.34
C ILE A 158 0.21 20.00 13.70
N ASN A 159 -0.56 20.43 12.71
CA ASN A 159 -1.64 21.38 12.88
C ASN A 159 -2.96 20.62 13.06
N LEU A 160 -3.44 20.54 14.30
CA LEU A 160 -4.74 19.94 14.58
C LEU A 160 -5.84 21.00 14.48
N PRO A 161 -7.04 20.63 13.98
CA PRO A 161 -8.22 21.48 14.12
C PRO A 161 -8.48 21.83 15.58
N PRO A 162 -9.02 23.04 15.87
CA PRO A 162 -9.17 23.55 17.26
C PRO A 162 -9.87 22.59 18.22
N ASP A 163 -10.89 21.86 17.75
CA ASP A 163 -11.65 20.90 18.55
C ASP A 163 -10.83 19.67 19.00
N TYR A 164 -9.66 19.44 18.39
CA TYR A 164 -8.76 18.33 18.68
C TYR A 164 -7.41 18.78 19.22
N ALA A 165 -7.15 20.07 19.22
CA ALA A 165 -5.92 20.65 19.76
C ALA A 165 -6.01 20.77 21.28
N ILE A 166 -4.91 20.49 21.95
CA ILE A 166 -4.78 20.75 23.41
C ILE A 166 -4.05 22.07 23.58
N PRO A 167 -4.67 23.08 24.23
CA PRO A 167 -4.03 24.38 24.40
C PRO A 167 -2.65 24.27 25.07
N GLY A 168 -1.67 24.93 24.49
CA GLY A 168 -0.30 24.95 25.00
C GLY A 168 0.50 23.66 24.79
N VAL A 169 -0.04 22.65 24.07
CA VAL A 169 0.65 21.41 23.77
C VAL A 169 0.98 21.34 22.29
N SER A 170 2.25 21.11 21.96
CA SER A 170 2.70 20.78 20.62
C SER A 170 2.74 19.26 20.44
N VAL A 171 2.20 18.78 19.32
CA VAL A 171 2.27 17.38 18.90
C VAL A 171 3.28 17.30 17.75
N ILE A 172 4.34 16.55 17.96
CA ILE A 172 5.49 16.49 17.07
C ILE A 172 5.53 15.13 16.36
N ALA A 173 5.61 15.15 15.04
CA ALA A 173 5.77 13.95 14.25
C ALA A 173 7.17 13.35 14.42
N THR A 174 7.26 12.09 14.82
CA THR A 174 8.53 11.37 14.88
C THR A 174 9.12 11.16 13.47
N PRO A 175 10.42 10.81 13.36
CA PRO A 175 10.98 10.42 12.07
C PRO A 175 10.22 9.26 11.40
N GLU A 176 9.71 8.29 12.17
CA GLU A 176 8.87 7.20 11.64
C GLU A 176 7.58 7.72 11.01
N ALA A 177 6.90 8.69 11.62
CA ALA A 177 5.71 9.31 11.03
C ALA A 177 6.03 10.04 9.73
N GLN A 178 7.14 10.79 9.70
CA GLN A 178 7.58 11.53 8.51
C GLN A 178 8.00 10.58 7.38
N ASP A 179 8.69 9.49 7.70
CA ASP A 179 9.08 8.45 6.73
C ASP A 179 7.83 7.76 6.15
N LEU A 180 6.84 7.42 6.99
CA LEU A 180 5.56 6.86 6.55
C LEU A 180 4.84 7.80 5.57
N VAL A 181 4.78 9.08 5.89
CA VAL A 181 4.13 10.08 5.01
C VAL A 181 4.92 10.24 3.71
N ALA A 182 6.25 10.20 3.75
CA ALA A 182 7.06 10.21 2.54
C ALA A 182 6.79 9.01 1.63
N TYR A 183 6.54 7.83 2.21
CA TYR A 183 6.08 6.66 1.45
C TYR A 183 4.68 6.88 0.86
N LEU A 184 3.70 7.32 1.65
CA LEU A 184 2.34 7.58 1.15
C LEU A 184 2.32 8.61 0.02
N LEU A 185 3.14 9.65 0.12
CA LEU A 185 3.28 10.68 -0.92
C LEU A 185 4.08 10.22 -2.15
N SER A 186 4.66 9.02 -2.14
CA SER A 186 5.25 8.41 -3.33
C SER A 186 4.28 7.54 -4.13
N LEU A 187 3.09 7.28 -3.57
CA LEU A 187 2.06 6.45 -4.22
C LEU A 187 1.27 7.28 -5.25
N ASP A 188 1.90 7.52 -6.38
CA ASP A 188 1.35 8.18 -7.57
C ASP A 188 1.61 7.28 -8.79
N HIS A 189 0.55 6.69 -9.31
CA HIS A 189 0.56 5.82 -10.49
C HIS A 189 -0.36 6.37 -11.58
N THR A 190 -0.41 7.70 -11.70
CA THR A 190 -1.24 8.39 -12.71
C THR A 190 -0.61 8.37 -14.11
N TYR A 191 0.65 7.94 -14.21
CA TYR A 191 1.32 7.78 -15.51
C TYR A 191 0.60 6.75 -16.39
N PRO A 192 0.65 6.92 -17.73
CA PRO A 192 0.09 5.95 -18.66
C PRO A 192 0.90 4.63 -18.61
N VAL A 193 0.19 3.52 -18.70
CA VAL A 193 0.77 2.19 -18.92
C VAL A 193 0.23 1.65 -20.24
N LEU A 194 1.05 0.90 -20.97
CA LEU A 194 0.56 0.17 -22.13
C LEU A 194 -0.41 -0.89 -21.62
N SER A 195 -1.66 -0.83 -22.05
CA SER A 195 -2.60 -1.93 -21.84
C SER A 195 -2.08 -3.14 -22.64
N ALA A 196 -2.20 -4.33 -22.07
CA ALA A 196 -1.81 -5.57 -22.76
C ALA A 196 -2.63 -5.84 -24.05
N GLU A 197 -3.55 -4.93 -24.40
CA GLU A 197 -4.46 -5.05 -25.54
C GLU A 197 -4.07 -4.21 -26.77
N GLU A 198 -3.04 -3.37 -26.69
CA GLU A 198 -2.56 -2.71 -27.92
C GLU A 198 -1.43 -3.56 -28.54
N PRO A 199 -1.72 -4.29 -29.65
CA PRO A 199 -0.64 -4.91 -30.44
C PRO A 199 0.25 -3.79 -30.96
N VAL A 200 1.56 -3.93 -30.75
CA VAL A 200 2.56 -3.08 -31.39
C VAL A 200 2.36 -3.26 -32.90
N HIS A 201 1.77 -2.30 -33.55
CA HIS A 201 1.77 -2.21 -35.02
C HIS A 201 3.14 -1.67 -35.44
N ASP A 202 4.00 -2.59 -35.88
CA ASP A 202 5.20 -2.27 -36.68
C ASP A 202 4.82 -1.68 -38.06
#